data_f37e6be72cd6da9e11b87d509520418a
#
_entry.id   f37e6be72cd6da9e11b87d509520418a
#
_cell.length_a   1.000
_cell.length_b   1.000
_cell.length_c   1.000
_cell.angle_alpha   90.00
_cell.angle_beta   90.00
_cell.angle_gamma   90.00
#
_symmetry.space_group_name_H-M   'P 1'
#
loop_
_entity.id
_entity.type
_entity.pdbx_description
1 polymer ?
#
loop_
_entity_poly.entity_id
_entity_poly.type
_entity_poly.pdbx_seq_one_letter_code
_entity_poly.pdbx_strand_id
1 'polypeptide(L)'
;MGLFSKKRKTDESPSELEDDSASEVKTDTSASVSTASDVPGTKEQPAGPLDIKQLGDQDTSQYADFGVFLLPQIPGLAVHPESPLDEKTFGSLTMQIGKAAVELLAVAAPKSKRLWPELRAQVRGETTAAGNTCDEREGSFGTELFVQLAAQDAQGNRGRVQVRYCGVDGPNWFVRLVFNGMVQADDPDLQALEQAVRQVVVVRGSRPMSPRSVIPVVLPDDLARQLAALRNQQA
;
A
#
# COMPACT_ATOMS: atom_id res chain seq x y z
N MET A 1 32.05 36.52 14.84
CA MET A 1 32.27 37.66 13.96
C MET A 1 31.41 37.39 12.75
N GLY A 2 30.26 37.95 12.50
CA GLY A 2 29.82 39.31 12.57
C GLY A 2 29.95 39.93 11.20
N LEU A 3 28.85 40.20 10.55
CA LEU A 3 28.29 41.49 10.12
C LEU A 3 27.39 41.24 8.91
N PHE A 4 26.08 41.49 9.01
CA PHE A 4 25.32 42.73 8.78
C PHE A 4 25.65 43.40 7.45
N SER A 5 24.72 43.67 6.51
CA SER A 5 23.66 44.68 6.48
C SER A 5 23.37 44.91 4.99
N LYS A 6 22.28 45.28 4.44
CA LYS A 6 21.21 46.22 4.65
C LYS A 6 20.44 46.41 3.33
N LYS A 7 19.19 46.23 3.36
CA LYS A 7 18.06 47.04 2.84
C LYS A 7 18.31 48.11 1.78
N ARG A 8 17.57 48.10 0.66
CA ARG A 8 16.90 49.28 0.12
C ARG A 8 15.63 48.96 -0.67
N LYS A 9 14.63 49.73 -0.36
CA LYS A 9 13.27 49.89 -0.81
C LYS A 9 13.23 51.04 -1.84
N THR A 10 12.41 50.93 -2.86
CA THR A 10 11.71 52.01 -3.62
C THR A 10 10.70 51.33 -4.50
N ASP A 11 9.45 51.34 -4.32
CA ASP A 11 8.37 52.31 -4.40
C ASP A 11 8.33 53.03 -5.75
N GLU A 12 7.28 52.72 -6.53
CA GLU A 12 6.37 53.66 -7.20
C GLU A 12 5.39 52.88 -8.12
N SER A 13 4.09 53.04 -7.83
CA SER A 13 2.95 52.95 -8.73
C SER A 13 2.56 54.39 -9.13
N PRO A 14 1.52 54.69 -9.91
CA PRO A 14 0.62 53.96 -10.82
C PRO A 14 0.38 54.68 -12.16
N SER A 15 -0.40 54.09 -13.06
CA SER A 15 -1.36 54.88 -13.87
C SER A 15 -2.36 53.95 -14.58
N GLU A 16 -3.60 54.27 -14.30
CA GLU A 16 -4.83 53.88 -14.97
C GLU A 16 -4.86 54.32 -16.44
N LEU A 17 -5.63 53.64 -17.27
CA LEU A 17 -6.68 54.19 -18.13
C LEU A 17 -7.50 53.06 -18.78
N GLU A 18 -8.79 53.18 -18.58
CA GLU A 18 -10.01 52.67 -19.20
C GLU A 18 -9.94 52.59 -20.75
N ASP A 19 -10.67 51.71 -21.48
CA ASP A 19 -12.10 51.79 -21.76
C ASP A 19 -12.52 50.78 -22.84
N ASP A 20 -13.67 50.15 -22.60
CA ASP A 20 -14.81 49.91 -23.49
C ASP A 20 -14.68 49.04 -24.76
N SER A 21 -15.45 47.99 -24.83
CA SER A 21 -16.58 47.85 -25.74
C SER A 21 -17.08 46.41 -25.88
N ALA A 22 -18.34 46.27 -25.64
CA ALA A 22 -19.19 45.09 -25.78
C ALA A 22 -19.23 44.49 -27.19
N SER A 23 -19.41 43.19 -27.28
CA SER A 23 -20.33 42.63 -28.29
C SER A 23 -20.82 41.24 -27.85
N GLU A 24 -22.11 41.16 -27.54
CA GLU A 24 -22.89 39.92 -27.45
C GLU A 24 -23.00 39.25 -28.81
N VAL A 25 -22.77 37.93 -28.85
CA VAL A 25 -23.47 37.09 -29.84
C VAL A 25 -23.91 35.82 -29.12
N LYS A 26 -25.22 35.76 -28.91
CA LYS A 26 -25.93 34.52 -28.60
C LYS A 26 -26.00 33.66 -29.87
N THR A 27 -25.68 32.37 -29.71
CA THR A 27 -26.27 31.33 -30.55
C THR A 27 -26.48 30.10 -29.73
N ASP A 28 -27.75 29.80 -29.53
CA ASP A 28 -28.27 28.45 -29.14
C ASP A 28 -27.87 27.42 -30.18
N THR A 29 -27.50 26.24 -29.74
CA THR A 29 -27.89 24.99 -30.43
C THR A 29 -27.61 23.78 -29.57
N SER A 30 -28.69 23.19 -29.11
CA SER A 30 -29.06 21.78 -29.12
C SER A 30 -28.19 20.76 -28.37
N ALA A 31 -28.83 20.22 -27.38
CA ALA A 31 -28.56 18.97 -26.70
C ALA A 31 -28.26 17.82 -27.67
N SER A 32 -27.19 17.08 -27.36
CA SER A 32 -27.12 15.67 -27.69
C SER A 32 -26.90 14.88 -26.40
N VAL A 33 -27.99 14.27 -25.98
CA VAL A 33 -28.05 13.23 -24.97
C VAL A 33 -27.24 12.04 -25.48
N SER A 34 -26.05 11.84 -24.97
CA SER A 34 -25.36 10.56 -25.11
C SER A 34 -25.90 9.63 -24.03
N THR A 35 -26.75 8.71 -24.47
CA THR A 35 -27.18 7.55 -23.71
C THR A 35 -25.96 6.76 -23.28
N ALA A 36 -25.67 6.80 -21.97
CA ALA A 36 -24.78 5.85 -21.34
C ALA A 36 -25.39 4.46 -21.51
N SER A 37 -24.72 3.64 -22.31
CA SER A 37 -25.02 2.22 -22.43
C SER A 37 -24.71 1.56 -21.10
N ASP A 38 -25.74 1.17 -20.41
CA ASP A 38 -25.73 0.33 -19.23
C ASP A 38 -25.14 -1.04 -19.60
N VAL A 39 -23.85 -1.25 -19.32
CA VAL A 39 -23.21 -2.56 -19.40
C VAL A 39 -23.45 -3.26 -18.07
N PRO A 40 -24.16 -4.41 -18.05
CA PRO A 40 -24.46 -5.09 -16.79
C PRO A 40 -23.19 -5.61 -16.12
N GLY A 41 -22.83 -4.99 -14.98
CA GLY A 41 -22.23 -5.65 -13.83
C GLY A 41 -21.02 -6.54 -14.02
N THR A 42 -19.87 -5.97 -14.35
CA THR A 42 -18.63 -6.52 -13.81
C THR A 42 -18.61 -6.14 -12.33
N LYS A 43 -18.77 -7.12 -11.44
CA LYS A 43 -18.49 -6.91 -10.01
C LYS A 43 -17.09 -6.38 -9.93
N GLU A 44 -16.92 -5.09 -9.61
CA GLU A 44 -15.62 -4.51 -9.32
C GLU A 44 -14.97 -5.39 -8.26
N GLN A 45 -13.90 -6.08 -8.63
CA GLN A 45 -13.12 -6.83 -7.66
C GLN A 45 -12.55 -5.81 -6.66
N PRO A 46 -12.66 -6.06 -5.35
CA PRO A 46 -12.15 -5.12 -4.36
C PRO A 46 -10.67 -4.84 -4.63
N ALA A 47 -10.32 -3.56 -4.63
CA ALA A 47 -9.00 -3.05 -5.01
C ALA A 47 -7.87 -3.41 -4.03
N GLY A 48 -8.15 -4.17 -2.93
CA GLY A 48 -7.13 -4.50 -1.93
C GLY A 48 -7.69 -5.32 -0.78
N PRO A 49 -6.95 -5.49 0.31
CA PRO A 49 -7.46 -6.12 1.53
C PRO A 49 -8.78 -5.52 1.98
N LEU A 50 -9.71 -6.38 2.41
CA LEU A 50 -11.05 -6.01 2.84
C LEU A 50 -11.06 -5.66 4.33
N ASP A 51 -11.95 -4.76 4.76
CA ASP A 51 -12.25 -4.63 6.19
C ASP A 51 -13.22 -5.74 6.61
N ILE A 52 -13.06 -6.28 7.83
CA ILE A 52 -13.93 -7.35 8.36
C ILE A 52 -15.43 -6.98 8.28
N LYS A 53 -15.76 -5.71 8.38
CA LYS A 53 -17.14 -5.22 8.27
C LYS A 53 -17.72 -5.37 6.85
N GLN A 54 -16.87 -5.48 5.82
CA GLN A 54 -17.31 -5.69 4.44
C GLN A 54 -17.70 -7.15 4.17
N LEU A 55 -17.23 -8.09 5.01
CA LEU A 55 -17.69 -9.47 4.94
C LEU A 55 -19.11 -9.65 5.45
N GLY A 56 -19.60 -8.77 6.35
CA GLY A 56 -20.90 -8.95 6.99
C GLY A 56 -20.98 -10.26 7.76
N ASP A 57 -22.04 -11.03 7.52
CA ASP A 57 -22.29 -12.33 8.16
C ASP A 57 -21.69 -13.53 7.36
N GLN A 58 -20.72 -13.27 6.46
CA GLN A 58 -20.09 -14.35 5.72
C GLN A 58 -19.28 -15.27 6.64
N ASP A 59 -19.30 -16.56 6.33
CA ASP A 59 -18.53 -17.56 7.04
C ASP A 59 -17.02 -17.34 6.84
N THR A 60 -16.31 -17.15 7.94
CA THR A 60 -14.86 -16.97 7.96
C THR A 60 -14.10 -18.28 8.15
N SER A 61 -14.76 -19.43 8.22
CA SER A 61 -14.13 -20.75 8.44
C SER A 61 -13.15 -21.15 7.34
N GLN A 62 -13.30 -20.58 6.14
CA GLN A 62 -12.38 -20.78 5.01
C GLN A 62 -11.13 -19.87 5.04
N TYR A 63 -10.98 -19.08 6.10
CA TYR A 63 -9.80 -18.26 6.32
C TYR A 63 -8.94 -18.82 7.43
N ALA A 64 -7.62 -18.65 7.31
CA ALA A 64 -6.69 -18.86 8.40
C ALA A 64 -6.56 -17.58 9.22
N ASP A 65 -6.76 -17.67 10.54
CA ASP A 65 -6.76 -16.51 11.45
C ASP A 65 -5.34 -16.22 11.95
N PHE A 66 -4.80 -15.07 11.52
CA PHE A 66 -3.51 -14.52 11.96
C PHE A 66 -3.69 -13.27 12.84
N GLY A 67 -4.80 -13.15 13.53
CA GLY A 67 -5.12 -12.01 14.38
C GLY A 67 -5.57 -10.80 13.57
N VAL A 68 -4.63 -9.93 13.15
CA VAL A 68 -4.96 -8.76 12.31
C VAL A 68 -5.36 -9.15 10.88
N PHE A 69 -4.97 -10.31 10.40
CA PHE A 69 -5.27 -10.79 9.07
C PHE A 69 -6.04 -12.11 9.10
N LEU A 70 -7.14 -12.19 8.37
CA LEU A 70 -7.69 -13.46 7.94
C LEU A 70 -7.20 -13.71 6.52
N LEU A 71 -6.47 -14.79 6.32
CA LEU A 71 -5.85 -15.15 5.04
C LEU A 71 -6.66 -16.21 4.32
N PRO A 72 -6.90 -16.06 3.01
CA PRO A 72 -7.61 -17.08 2.24
C PRO A 72 -6.79 -18.37 2.19
N GLN A 73 -7.46 -19.51 2.33
CA GLN A 73 -6.83 -20.82 2.19
C GLN A 73 -6.77 -21.20 0.70
N ILE A 74 -5.66 -20.87 0.05
CA ILE A 74 -5.43 -21.09 -1.39
C ILE A 74 -4.32 -22.13 -1.55
N PRO A 75 -4.50 -23.13 -2.42
CA PRO A 75 -3.45 -24.10 -2.71
C PRO A 75 -2.16 -23.42 -3.19
N GLY A 76 -1.02 -23.81 -2.62
CA GLY A 76 0.28 -23.25 -2.97
C GLY A 76 0.62 -21.91 -2.29
N LEU A 77 -0.27 -21.34 -1.50
CA LEU A 77 0.03 -20.17 -0.68
C LEU A 77 0.83 -20.58 0.55
N ALA A 78 2.07 -20.10 0.65
CA ALA A 78 2.88 -20.19 1.85
C ALA A 78 2.81 -18.88 2.64
N VAL A 79 2.89 -18.97 3.98
CA VAL A 79 2.84 -17.82 4.88
C VAL A 79 4.02 -17.91 5.85
N HIS A 80 4.78 -16.82 5.93
CA HIS A 80 5.96 -16.71 6.79
C HIS A 80 5.80 -15.51 7.72
N PRO A 81 5.78 -15.72 9.05
CA PRO A 81 5.77 -14.59 9.99
C PRO A 81 7.13 -13.90 10.02
N GLU A 82 7.11 -12.57 10.05
CA GLU A 82 8.30 -11.72 9.99
C GLU A 82 8.36 -10.77 11.19
N SER A 83 9.58 -10.34 11.54
CA SER A 83 9.80 -9.35 12.59
C SER A 83 9.20 -9.77 13.94
N PRO A 84 9.73 -10.80 14.60
CA PRO A 84 9.21 -11.29 15.88
C PRO A 84 9.12 -10.17 16.91
N LEU A 85 7.97 -10.02 17.57
CA LEU A 85 7.74 -9.12 18.70
C LEU A 85 7.80 -9.86 20.02
N ASP A 86 7.29 -11.11 20.04
CA ASP A 86 7.39 -12.09 21.12
C ASP A 86 7.27 -13.52 20.56
N GLU A 87 6.99 -14.50 21.43
CA GLU A 87 6.94 -15.92 21.04
C GLU A 87 5.83 -16.25 20.02
N LYS A 88 4.71 -15.49 20.05
CA LYS A 88 3.51 -15.75 19.26
C LYS A 88 3.09 -14.57 18.37
N THR A 89 3.70 -13.41 18.55
CA THR A 89 3.34 -12.20 17.82
C THR A 89 4.47 -11.71 16.94
N PHE A 90 4.09 -11.17 15.79
CA PHE A 90 5.00 -10.71 14.75
C PHE A 90 4.56 -9.33 14.23
N GLY A 91 5.50 -8.55 13.72
CA GLY A 91 5.23 -7.23 13.19
C GLY A 91 4.58 -7.28 11.80
N SER A 92 4.96 -8.27 11.00
CA SER A 92 4.46 -8.47 9.64
C SER A 92 4.41 -9.95 9.29
N LEU A 93 3.85 -10.26 8.13
CA LEU A 93 3.91 -11.59 7.53
C LEU A 93 4.20 -11.48 6.03
N THR A 94 4.84 -12.50 5.47
CA THR A 94 5.06 -12.65 4.04
C THR A 94 4.13 -13.73 3.50
N MET A 95 3.36 -13.40 2.47
CA MET A 95 2.61 -14.35 1.64
C MET A 95 3.44 -14.66 0.40
N GLN A 96 3.51 -15.93 0.00
CA GLN A 96 4.28 -16.38 -1.16
C GLN A 96 3.49 -17.38 -1.99
N ILE A 97 3.50 -17.21 -3.31
CA ILE A 97 3.04 -18.20 -4.30
C ILE A 97 4.16 -18.35 -5.33
N GLY A 98 4.70 -19.55 -5.48
CA GLY A 98 5.82 -19.80 -6.37
C GLY A 98 7.00 -18.86 -6.10
N LYS A 99 7.34 -18.01 -7.08
CA LYS A 99 8.43 -17.03 -6.98
C LYS A 99 7.98 -15.67 -6.46
N ALA A 100 6.69 -15.39 -6.47
CA ALA A 100 6.15 -14.12 -6.05
C ALA A 100 5.96 -14.08 -4.54
N ALA A 101 6.41 -13.01 -3.90
CA ALA A 101 6.28 -12.80 -2.46
C ALA A 101 5.84 -11.37 -2.15
N VAL A 102 5.00 -11.21 -1.13
CA VAL A 102 4.56 -9.91 -0.62
C VAL A 102 4.58 -9.90 0.90
N GLU A 103 5.23 -8.89 1.46
CA GLU A 103 5.16 -8.62 2.90
C GLU A 103 3.95 -7.73 3.20
N LEU A 104 3.17 -8.11 4.20
CA LEU A 104 2.03 -7.38 4.74
C LEU A 104 2.36 -6.86 6.13
N LEU A 105 2.24 -5.56 6.33
CA LEU A 105 2.36 -4.90 7.62
C LEU A 105 1.13 -4.03 7.88
N ALA A 106 0.40 -4.32 8.96
CA ALA A 106 -0.75 -3.54 9.37
C ALA A 106 -0.38 -2.53 10.47
N VAL A 107 -0.87 -1.31 10.35
CA VAL A 107 -0.74 -0.28 11.38
C VAL A 107 -2.07 0.38 11.68
N ALA A 108 -2.21 0.87 12.91
CA ALA A 108 -3.36 1.66 13.31
C ALA A 108 -3.37 3.00 12.56
N ALA A 109 -4.50 3.37 11.97
CA ALA A 109 -4.67 4.61 11.24
C ALA A 109 -5.73 5.51 11.88
N PRO A 110 -5.61 6.84 11.75
CA PRO A 110 -6.68 7.77 12.13
C PRO A 110 -7.92 7.59 11.25
N LYS A 111 -9.10 7.84 11.79
CA LYS A 111 -10.37 7.76 11.02
C LYS A 111 -10.47 8.78 9.89
N SER A 112 -9.81 9.92 10.05
CA SER A 112 -10.00 11.11 9.21
C SER A 112 -8.88 11.36 8.20
N LYS A 113 -7.83 10.53 8.19
CA LYS A 113 -6.66 10.76 7.34
C LYS A 113 -6.16 9.46 6.72
N ARG A 114 -6.03 9.45 5.39
CA ARG A 114 -5.34 8.39 4.67
C ARG A 114 -3.83 8.49 4.93
N LEU A 115 -3.20 7.36 5.18
CA LEU A 115 -1.76 7.30 5.46
C LEU A 115 -0.92 7.12 4.19
N TRP A 116 -1.45 6.45 3.17
CA TRP A 116 -0.68 6.11 1.99
C TRP A 116 -0.06 7.31 1.26
N PRO A 117 -0.77 8.42 1.01
CA PRO A 117 -0.16 9.56 0.32
C PRO A 117 1.07 10.13 1.03
N GLU A 118 1.04 10.18 2.38
CA GLU A 118 2.16 10.68 3.18
C GLU A 118 3.32 9.70 3.22
N LEU A 119 3.04 8.41 3.48
CA LEU A 119 4.06 7.37 3.51
C LEU A 119 4.71 7.17 2.14
N ARG A 120 3.93 7.28 1.08
CA ARG A 120 4.43 7.22 -0.30
C ARG A 120 5.43 8.35 -0.58
N ALA A 121 5.09 9.57 -0.20
CA ALA A 121 6.00 10.71 -0.35
C ALA A 121 7.29 10.53 0.47
N GLN A 122 7.18 10.00 1.69
CA GLN A 122 8.33 9.68 2.54
C GLN A 122 9.25 8.64 1.89
N VAL A 123 8.70 7.49 1.47
CA VAL A 123 9.47 6.41 0.81
C VAL A 123 10.17 6.93 -0.44
N ARG A 124 9.48 7.74 -1.26
CA ARG A 124 10.08 8.38 -2.43
C ARG A 124 11.27 9.25 -2.03
N GLY A 125 11.09 10.14 -1.05
CA GLY A 125 12.14 11.04 -0.57
C GLY A 125 13.37 10.28 -0.06
N GLU A 126 13.17 9.27 0.78
CA GLU A 126 14.24 8.43 1.32
C GLU A 126 14.97 7.65 0.22
N THR A 127 14.22 7.08 -0.73
CA THR A 127 14.76 6.35 -1.89
C THR A 127 15.64 7.24 -2.75
N THR A 128 15.15 8.44 -3.08
CA THR A 128 15.89 9.41 -3.91
C THR A 128 17.12 9.93 -3.17
N ALA A 129 17.01 10.23 -1.88
CA ALA A 129 18.14 10.66 -1.05
C ALA A 129 19.24 9.60 -0.96
N ALA A 130 18.88 8.31 -1.02
CA ALA A 130 19.81 7.19 -1.06
C ALA A 130 20.42 6.93 -2.47
N GLY A 131 20.11 7.76 -3.48
CA GLY A 131 20.61 7.62 -4.85
C GLY A 131 19.95 6.50 -5.67
N ASN A 132 18.81 5.99 -5.20
CA ASN A 132 18.01 4.98 -5.90
C ASN A 132 16.92 5.64 -6.76
N THR A 133 16.35 4.88 -7.72
CA THR A 133 15.24 5.36 -8.54
C THR A 133 13.91 4.93 -7.98
N CYS A 134 12.92 5.82 -8.09
CA CYS A 134 11.57 5.60 -7.61
C CYS A 134 10.55 6.19 -8.59
N ASP A 135 9.74 5.33 -9.20
CA ASP A 135 8.67 5.69 -10.12
C ASP A 135 7.30 5.48 -9.47
N GLU A 136 6.37 6.40 -9.70
CA GLU A 136 4.95 6.21 -9.35
C GLU A 136 4.18 5.73 -10.58
N ARG A 137 3.32 4.73 -10.37
CA ARG A 137 2.43 4.20 -11.41
C ARG A 137 1.10 3.79 -10.78
N GLU A 138 0.04 3.87 -11.57
CA GLU A 138 -1.22 3.21 -11.21
C GLU A 138 -1.08 1.71 -11.43
N GLY A 139 -1.52 0.93 -10.43
CA GLY A 139 -1.43 -0.51 -10.43
C GLY A 139 -2.61 -1.18 -9.74
N SER A 140 -2.45 -2.44 -9.39
CA SER A 140 -3.49 -3.30 -8.82
C SER A 140 -4.08 -2.79 -7.49
N PHE A 141 -3.33 -1.96 -6.74
CA PHE A 141 -3.71 -1.43 -5.43
C PHE A 141 -3.75 0.10 -5.42
N GLY A 142 -4.03 0.74 -6.55
CA GLY A 142 -4.02 2.19 -6.73
C GLY A 142 -2.64 2.72 -7.10
N THR A 143 -2.29 3.94 -6.66
CA THR A 143 -0.98 4.51 -6.94
C THR A 143 0.12 3.79 -6.16
N GLU A 144 1.05 3.17 -6.84
CA GLU A 144 2.12 2.33 -6.32
C GLU A 144 3.50 2.94 -6.58
N LEU A 145 4.51 2.56 -5.78
CA LEU A 145 5.90 2.94 -5.98
C LEU A 145 6.71 1.74 -6.48
N PHE A 146 7.43 1.95 -7.57
CA PHE A 146 8.40 1.00 -8.11
C PHE A 146 9.80 1.54 -7.83
N VAL A 147 10.48 0.89 -6.90
CA VAL A 147 11.80 1.29 -6.41
C VAL A 147 12.83 0.32 -6.94
N GLN A 148 13.91 0.85 -7.52
CA GLN A 148 15.07 0.06 -7.90
C GLN A 148 16.20 0.30 -6.91
N LEU A 149 16.47 -0.70 -6.10
CA LEU A 149 17.55 -0.68 -5.11
C LEU A 149 18.81 -1.28 -5.70
N ALA A 150 19.96 -0.67 -5.42
CA ALA A 150 21.24 -1.31 -5.65
C ALA A 150 21.36 -2.55 -4.75
N ALA A 151 21.70 -3.69 -5.32
CA ALA A 151 21.86 -4.95 -4.61
C ALA A 151 23.19 -5.61 -4.99
N GLN A 152 23.67 -6.48 -4.11
CA GLN A 152 24.84 -7.30 -4.35
C GLN A 152 24.48 -8.75 -4.04
N ASP A 153 24.81 -9.67 -4.93
CA ASP A 153 24.59 -11.10 -4.67
C ASP A 153 25.65 -11.67 -3.71
N ALA A 154 25.46 -12.93 -3.29
CA ALA A 154 26.39 -13.62 -2.40
C ALA A 154 27.80 -13.78 -2.99
N GLN A 155 27.96 -13.65 -4.29
CA GLN A 155 29.22 -13.70 -5.02
C GLN A 155 29.88 -12.33 -5.20
N GLY A 156 29.23 -11.26 -4.71
CA GLY A 156 29.74 -9.89 -4.80
C GLY A 156 29.40 -9.15 -6.10
N ASN A 157 28.61 -9.76 -7.00
CA ASN A 157 28.18 -9.10 -8.22
C ASN A 157 27.14 -8.03 -7.91
N ARG A 158 27.33 -6.84 -8.48
CA ARG A 158 26.40 -5.73 -8.32
C ARG A 158 25.25 -5.86 -9.30
N GLY A 159 24.03 -5.70 -8.80
CA GLY A 159 22.81 -5.71 -9.57
C GLY A 159 21.82 -4.68 -9.05
N ARG A 160 20.59 -4.76 -9.54
CA ARG A 160 19.45 -3.99 -9.03
C ARG A 160 18.31 -4.92 -8.71
N VAL A 161 17.64 -4.68 -7.61
CA VAL A 161 16.41 -5.37 -7.21
C VAL A 161 15.26 -4.38 -7.29
N GLN A 162 14.19 -4.77 -7.95
CA GLN A 162 12.96 -4.01 -7.99
C GLN A 162 12.10 -4.40 -6.79
N VAL A 163 11.63 -3.38 -6.07
CA VAL A 163 10.68 -3.53 -4.97
C VAL A 163 9.47 -2.67 -5.30
N ARG A 164 8.27 -3.24 -5.14
CA ARG A 164 7.01 -2.53 -5.35
C ARG A 164 6.33 -2.29 -4.01
N TYR A 165 6.11 -1.03 -3.66
CA TYR A 165 5.39 -0.62 -2.47
C TYR A 165 3.97 -0.20 -2.84
N CYS A 166 3.00 -0.78 -2.15
CA CYS A 166 1.60 -0.41 -2.23
C CYS A 166 1.06 -0.10 -0.84
N GLY A 167 0.03 0.70 -0.77
CA GLY A 167 -0.62 1.03 0.50
C GLY A 167 -2.14 1.04 0.36
N VAL A 168 -2.80 0.35 1.28
CA VAL A 168 -4.25 0.28 1.34
C VAL A 168 -4.73 0.92 2.64
N ASP A 169 -5.50 2.00 2.52
CA ASP A 169 -6.12 2.69 3.64
C ASP A 169 -7.51 2.15 3.91
N GLY A 170 -7.74 1.63 5.11
CA GLY A 170 -9.04 1.17 5.59
C GLY A 170 -9.58 2.00 6.76
N PRO A 171 -10.75 1.62 7.31
CA PRO A 171 -11.33 2.30 8.45
C PRO A 171 -10.52 2.01 9.74
N ASN A 172 -9.70 2.95 10.17
CA ASN A 172 -8.80 2.89 11.34
C ASN A 172 -7.61 1.93 11.22
N TRP A 173 -7.28 1.49 10.03
CA TRP A 173 -6.09 0.71 9.73
C TRP A 173 -5.48 1.12 8.39
N PHE A 174 -4.22 0.82 8.23
CA PHE A 174 -3.49 0.93 7.00
C PHE A 174 -2.64 -0.33 6.82
N VAL A 175 -2.63 -0.89 5.63
CA VAL A 175 -1.77 -2.02 5.28
C VAL A 175 -0.75 -1.58 4.25
N ARG A 176 0.53 -1.77 4.59
CA ARG A 176 1.64 -1.66 3.64
C ARG A 176 1.85 -3.03 3.01
N LEU A 177 1.92 -3.05 1.70
CA LEU A 177 2.28 -4.21 0.90
C LEU A 177 3.64 -3.93 0.26
N VAL A 178 4.57 -4.88 0.39
CA VAL A 178 5.90 -4.79 -0.22
C VAL A 178 6.13 -6.05 -1.04
N PHE A 179 6.01 -5.93 -2.36
CA PHE A 179 6.31 -7.02 -3.28
C PHE A 179 7.81 -7.03 -3.55
N ASN A 180 8.45 -8.15 -3.22
CA ASN A 180 9.88 -8.35 -3.40
C ASN A 180 10.16 -9.22 -4.61
N GLY A 181 11.21 -8.88 -5.35
CA GLY A 181 11.72 -9.68 -6.47
C GLY A 181 11.35 -9.12 -7.84
N MET A 182 12.11 -9.58 -8.85
CA MET A 182 11.92 -9.24 -10.26
C MET A 182 10.90 -10.19 -10.89
N VAL A 183 9.64 -10.10 -10.46
CA VAL A 183 8.55 -10.84 -11.08
C VAL A 183 7.90 -9.93 -12.13
N GLN A 184 7.79 -10.41 -13.36
CA GLN A 184 7.15 -9.66 -14.45
C GLN A 184 5.66 -9.48 -14.14
N ALA A 185 5.06 -8.39 -14.63
CA ALA A 185 3.65 -8.10 -14.38
C ALA A 185 2.68 -9.17 -14.92
N ASP A 186 3.12 -9.91 -15.94
CA ASP A 186 2.39 -11.02 -16.57
C ASP A 186 2.72 -12.40 -15.96
N ASP A 187 3.55 -12.45 -14.92
CA ASP A 187 3.89 -13.69 -14.23
C ASP A 187 2.66 -14.26 -13.52
N PRO A 188 2.29 -15.53 -13.76
CA PRO A 188 1.10 -16.14 -13.18
C PRO A 188 1.17 -16.25 -11.64
N ASP A 189 2.37 -16.44 -11.07
CA ASP A 189 2.55 -16.48 -9.63
C ASP A 189 2.23 -15.12 -8.99
N LEU A 190 2.66 -14.01 -9.64
CA LEU A 190 2.35 -12.66 -9.19
C LEU A 190 0.86 -12.36 -9.28
N GLN A 191 0.22 -12.72 -10.39
CA GLN A 191 -1.22 -12.52 -10.57
C GLN A 191 -2.03 -13.31 -9.54
N ALA A 192 -1.66 -14.56 -9.29
CA ALA A 192 -2.30 -15.39 -8.27
C ALA A 192 -2.10 -14.80 -6.86
N LEU A 193 -0.89 -14.30 -6.56
CA LEU A 193 -0.59 -13.66 -5.28
C LEU A 193 -1.39 -12.35 -5.10
N GLU A 194 -1.50 -11.52 -6.12
CA GLU A 194 -2.34 -10.30 -6.08
C GLU A 194 -3.81 -10.63 -5.83
N GLN A 195 -4.32 -11.68 -6.46
CA GLN A 195 -5.68 -12.17 -6.21
C GLN A 195 -5.85 -12.67 -4.77
N ALA A 196 -4.85 -13.35 -4.22
CA ALA A 196 -4.84 -13.76 -2.82
C ALA A 196 -4.85 -12.55 -1.87
N VAL A 197 -4.02 -11.53 -2.14
CA VAL A 197 -3.96 -10.29 -1.34
C VAL A 197 -5.30 -9.54 -1.35
N ARG A 198 -6.02 -9.51 -2.48
CA ARG A 198 -7.35 -8.89 -2.55
C ARG A 198 -8.39 -9.58 -1.67
N GLN A 199 -8.20 -10.86 -1.37
CA GLN A 199 -9.08 -11.65 -0.51
C GLN A 199 -8.68 -11.57 0.97
N VAL A 200 -7.53 -11.00 1.31
CA VAL A 200 -7.13 -10.78 2.71
C VAL A 200 -8.15 -9.90 3.41
N VAL A 201 -8.53 -10.29 4.62
CA VAL A 201 -9.44 -9.50 5.46
C VAL A 201 -8.69 -8.94 6.65
N VAL A 202 -8.83 -7.65 6.88
CA VAL A 202 -8.19 -6.95 8.01
C VAL A 202 -9.15 -6.89 9.19
N VAL A 203 -8.72 -7.45 10.30
CA VAL A 203 -9.42 -7.45 11.59
C VAL A 203 -8.72 -6.49 12.53
N ARG A 204 -9.12 -5.21 12.49
CA ARG A 204 -8.50 -4.16 13.32
C ARG A 204 -8.77 -4.36 14.83
N GLY A 205 -9.90 -4.95 15.16
CA GLY A 205 -10.38 -5.03 16.53
C GLY A 205 -10.81 -3.65 17.10
N SER A 206 -11.24 -3.66 18.36
CA SER A 206 -11.75 -2.47 19.07
C SER A 206 -10.73 -1.82 20.03
N ARG A 207 -9.55 -2.46 20.26
CA ARG A 207 -8.55 -1.95 21.20
C ARG A 207 -8.04 -0.57 20.76
N PRO A 208 -8.02 0.43 21.66
CA PRO A 208 -7.37 1.71 21.38
C PRO A 208 -5.88 1.50 21.11
N MET A 209 -5.37 2.14 20.06
CA MET A 209 -3.95 2.11 19.68
C MET A 209 -3.53 3.49 19.19
N SER A 210 -2.29 3.86 19.45
CA SER A 210 -1.72 5.08 18.91
C SER A 210 -1.65 5.00 17.39
N PRO A 211 -1.88 6.12 16.67
CA PRO A 211 -1.68 6.15 15.22
C PRO A 211 -0.30 5.65 14.83
N ARG A 212 -0.22 4.90 13.75
CA ARG A 212 0.99 4.26 13.21
C ARG A 212 1.62 3.16 14.09
N SER A 213 0.99 2.79 15.21
CA SER A 213 1.42 1.59 15.94
C SER A 213 1.14 0.35 15.08
N VAL A 214 2.10 -0.56 15.06
CA VAL A 214 1.94 -1.86 14.41
C VAL A 214 0.81 -2.63 15.08
N ILE A 215 -0.09 -3.18 14.29
CA ILE A 215 -1.11 -4.13 14.76
C ILE A 215 -0.48 -5.52 14.59
N PRO A 216 -0.23 -6.25 15.68
CA PRO A 216 0.55 -7.47 15.60
C PRO A 216 -0.21 -8.58 14.85
N VAL A 217 0.55 -9.35 14.10
CA VAL A 217 0.14 -10.64 13.57
C VAL A 217 0.25 -11.67 14.70
N VAL A 218 -0.77 -12.49 14.88
CA VAL A 218 -0.80 -13.56 15.89
C VAL A 218 -0.85 -14.89 15.17
N LEU A 219 0.07 -15.80 15.49
CA LEU A 219 0.06 -17.13 14.88
C LEU A 219 -1.09 -17.99 15.41
N PRO A 220 -1.76 -18.76 14.55
CA PRO A 220 -2.62 -19.86 14.98
C PRO A 220 -1.84 -20.83 15.90
N ASP A 221 -2.51 -21.38 16.92
CA ASP A 221 -1.84 -22.17 17.96
C ASP A 221 -1.10 -23.42 17.45
N ASP A 222 -1.60 -24.03 16.38
CA ASP A 222 -0.95 -25.18 15.71
C ASP A 222 0.32 -24.75 14.99
N LEU A 223 0.33 -23.63 14.26
CA LEU A 223 1.52 -23.07 13.63
C LEU A 223 2.54 -22.59 14.66
N ALA A 224 2.08 -21.97 15.75
CA ALA A 224 2.97 -21.55 16.83
C ALA A 224 3.69 -22.75 17.46
N ARG A 225 2.98 -23.88 17.68
CA ARG A 225 3.58 -25.13 18.18
C ARG A 225 4.59 -25.72 17.21
N GLN A 226 4.29 -25.74 15.91
CA GLN A 226 5.21 -26.22 14.87
C GLN A 226 6.49 -25.39 14.83
N LEU A 227 6.36 -24.07 14.86
CA LEU A 227 7.50 -23.14 14.84
C LEU A 227 8.39 -23.32 16.08
N ALA A 228 7.78 -23.48 17.26
CA ALA A 228 8.50 -23.76 18.51
C ALA A 228 9.27 -25.09 18.45
N ALA A 229 8.64 -26.14 17.91
CA ALA A 229 9.29 -27.44 17.73
C ALA A 229 10.50 -27.37 16.78
N LEU A 230 10.39 -26.62 15.67
CA LEU A 230 11.51 -26.43 14.73
C LEU A 230 12.67 -25.64 15.36
N ARG A 231 12.40 -24.62 16.15
CA ARG A 231 13.43 -23.86 16.88
C ARG A 231 14.20 -24.75 17.87
N ASN A 232 13.49 -25.59 18.59
CA ASN A 232 14.12 -26.54 19.57
C ASN A 232 14.95 -27.61 18.89
N GLN A 233 14.77 -27.92 17.61
CA GLN A 233 15.60 -28.87 16.85
C GLN A 233 16.88 -28.24 16.29
N GLN A 234 16.97 -26.92 16.25
CA GLN A 234 18.11 -26.17 15.72
C GLN A 234 19.01 -25.59 16.83
N ALA A 235 18.60 -25.72 18.10
CA ALA A 235 19.33 -25.26 19.27
C ALA A 235 20.10 -26.43 19.91
#